data_c3c1817f867daa8a40b96c2e3d27f2c8
#
_entry.id   c3c1817f867daa8a40b96c2e3d27f2c8
#
_cell.length_a   1.000
_cell.length_b   1.000
_cell.length_c   1.000
_cell.angle_alpha   90.00
_cell.angle_beta   90.00
_cell.angle_gamma   90.00
#
_symmetry.space_group_name_H-M   'P 1'
#
loop_
_entity.id
_entity.type
_entity.pdbx_description
1 polymer ?
#
loop_
_entity_poly.entity_id
_entity_poly.type
_entity_poly.pdbx_seq_one_letter_code
_entity_poly.pdbx_strand_id
1 'polypeptide(L)'
;MHSTTKYIGGHSDTLGGVIVVNNLEIRETLYEYQKTRGGIMSPFDSYLCQRGLYTLGPRIELHSRNAHQLAEYLSTSEHILSLIHI
;
A
#
# COMPACT_ATOMS: atom_id res chain seq x y z
N MET A 1 -2.23 6.73 -6.59
CA MET A 1 -1.47 5.50 -6.93
C MET A 1 -0.95 4.88 -5.64
N HIS A 2 -1.07 3.56 -5.53
CA HIS A 2 -0.60 2.81 -4.37
C HIS A 2 0.17 1.56 -4.80
N SER A 3 1.16 1.16 -4.02
CA SER A 3 1.80 -0.15 -4.16
C SER A 3 0.91 -1.21 -3.54
N THR A 4 0.51 -2.21 -4.32
CA THR A 4 -0.20 -3.37 -3.79
C THR A 4 0.75 -4.35 -3.10
N THR A 5 2.04 -4.25 -3.39
CA THR A 5 3.12 -5.04 -2.76
C THR A 5 3.21 -4.84 -1.24
N LYS A 6 2.78 -3.67 -0.74
CA LYS A 6 2.94 -3.28 0.67
C LYS A 6 1.65 -3.56 1.46
N TYR A 7 1.03 -2.54 2.03
CA TYR A 7 -0.13 -2.69 2.91
C TYR A 7 -1.36 -3.32 2.26
N ILE A 8 -1.59 -3.05 0.97
CA ILE A 8 -2.78 -3.59 0.26
C ILE A 8 -2.71 -5.11 0.18
N GLY A 9 -1.62 -5.67 -0.32
CA GLY A 9 -1.38 -7.13 -0.30
C GLY A 9 -1.17 -7.62 1.13
N GLY A 10 -0.22 -7.04 1.83
CA GLY A 10 -0.01 -7.19 3.26
C GLY A 10 0.65 -8.49 3.72
N HIS A 11 1.02 -9.39 2.81
CA HIS A 11 1.51 -10.74 3.11
C HIS A 11 2.83 -11.08 2.42
N SER A 12 3.47 -10.13 1.75
CA SER A 12 4.74 -10.32 1.02
C SER A 12 4.69 -11.40 -0.08
N ASP A 13 3.52 -11.66 -0.63
CA ASP A 13 3.23 -12.74 -1.58
C ASP A 13 2.78 -12.24 -2.96
N THR A 14 2.74 -10.92 -3.17
CA THR A 14 2.34 -10.31 -4.44
C THR A 14 3.13 -9.03 -4.71
N LEU A 15 3.35 -8.75 -5.99
CA LEU A 15 3.98 -7.53 -6.48
C LEU A 15 3.03 -6.79 -7.41
N GLY A 16 2.91 -5.47 -7.24
CA GLY A 16 2.12 -4.68 -8.18
C GLY A 16 1.76 -3.29 -7.68
N GLY A 17 0.91 -2.64 -8.46
CA GLY A 17 0.41 -1.30 -8.17
C GLY A 17 -1.06 -1.14 -8.57
N VAL A 18 -1.71 -0.19 -7.95
CA VAL A 18 -3.07 0.23 -8.30
C VAL A 18 -3.13 1.75 -8.44
N ILE A 19 -3.84 2.18 -9.47
CA ILE A 19 -4.16 3.59 -9.67
C ILE A 19 -5.67 3.74 -9.49
N VAL A 20 -6.06 4.64 -8.61
CA VAL A 20 -7.46 5.00 -8.37
C VAL A 20 -7.69 6.41 -8.86
N VAL A 21 -8.71 6.59 -9.70
CA VAL A 21 -9.07 7.88 -10.30
C VAL A 21 -10.60 8.07 -10.26
N ASN A 22 -11.03 9.32 -10.14
CA ASN A 22 -12.45 9.69 -10.17
C ASN A 22 -12.89 10.23 -11.55
N ASN A 23 -11.93 10.48 -12.45
CA ASN A 23 -12.16 11.04 -13.77
C ASN A 23 -12.18 9.92 -14.80
N LEU A 24 -13.26 9.81 -15.58
CA LEU A 24 -13.44 8.76 -16.58
C LEU A 24 -12.46 8.89 -17.75
N GLU A 25 -12.17 10.10 -18.20
CA GLU A 25 -11.23 10.35 -19.30
C GLU A 25 -9.81 9.90 -18.93
N ILE A 26 -9.37 10.24 -17.70
CA ILE A 26 -8.08 9.76 -17.17
C ILE A 26 -8.09 8.22 -17.07
N ARG A 27 -9.20 7.64 -16.60
CA ARG A 27 -9.35 6.18 -16.49
C ARG A 27 -9.19 5.51 -17.87
N GLU A 28 -9.84 6.04 -18.89
CA GLU A 28 -9.76 5.49 -20.26
C GLU A 28 -8.34 5.60 -20.81
N THR A 29 -7.71 6.76 -20.64
CA THR A 29 -6.31 6.97 -21.04
C THR A 29 -5.39 5.95 -20.36
N LEU A 30 -5.50 5.75 -19.05
CA LEU A 30 -4.70 4.78 -18.30
C LEU A 30 -4.99 3.35 -18.75
N TYR A 31 -6.25 3.02 -19.05
CA TYR A 31 -6.63 1.70 -19.56
C TYR A 31 -6.01 1.39 -20.92
N GLU A 32 -5.97 2.37 -21.84
CA GLU A 32 -5.26 2.22 -23.11
C GLU A 32 -3.75 2.03 -22.92
N TYR A 33 -3.13 2.77 -22.01
CA TYR A 33 -1.72 2.54 -21.66
C TYR A 33 -1.51 1.12 -21.10
N GLN A 34 -2.39 0.66 -20.21
CA GLN A 34 -2.31 -0.68 -19.65
C GLN A 34 -2.38 -1.75 -20.73
N LYS A 35 -3.31 -1.63 -21.70
CA LYS A 35 -3.44 -2.55 -22.84
C LYS A 35 -2.21 -2.55 -23.74
N THR A 36 -1.72 -1.36 -24.09
CA THR A 36 -0.64 -1.21 -25.07
C THR A 36 0.75 -1.52 -24.51
N ARG A 37 0.97 -1.27 -23.22
CA ARG A 37 2.25 -1.51 -22.52
C ARG A 37 2.32 -2.83 -21.78
N GLY A 38 1.18 -3.50 -21.60
CA GLY A 38 1.11 -4.81 -20.93
C GLY A 38 1.32 -4.76 -19.41
N GLY A 39 1.22 -3.60 -18.80
CA GLY A 39 1.33 -3.43 -17.34
C GLY A 39 0.10 -3.95 -16.60
N ILE A 40 -0.19 -5.24 -16.74
CA ILE A 40 -1.37 -5.89 -16.18
C ILE A 40 -0.92 -6.86 -15.09
N MET A 41 -1.53 -6.72 -13.91
CA MET A 41 -1.33 -7.69 -12.82
C MET A 41 -1.90 -9.05 -13.20
N SER A 42 -1.21 -10.13 -12.83
CA SER A 42 -1.70 -11.48 -13.07
C SER A 42 -3.05 -11.72 -12.36
N PRO A 43 -3.90 -12.62 -12.86
CA PRO A 43 -5.13 -12.99 -12.16
C PRO A 43 -4.89 -13.50 -10.74
N PHE A 44 -3.81 -14.22 -10.53
CA PHE A 44 -3.44 -14.76 -9.22
C PHE A 44 -3.01 -13.64 -8.25
N ASP A 45 -2.13 -12.73 -8.69
CA ASP A 45 -1.74 -11.57 -7.88
C ASP A 45 -2.94 -10.67 -7.57
N SER A 46 -3.84 -10.49 -8.54
CA SER A 46 -5.08 -9.73 -8.35
C SER A 46 -5.97 -10.37 -7.28
N TYR A 47 -6.08 -11.69 -7.28
CA TYR A 47 -6.80 -12.43 -6.24
C TYR A 47 -6.16 -12.25 -4.87
N LEU A 48 -4.83 -12.36 -4.76
CA LEU A 48 -4.11 -12.15 -3.50
C LEU A 48 -4.27 -10.72 -2.98
N CYS A 49 -4.20 -9.73 -3.86
CA CYS A 49 -4.47 -8.33 -3.50
C CYS A 49 -5.90 -8.13 -2.98
N GLN A 50 -6.89 -8.69 -3.67
CA GLN A 50 -8.29 -8.62 -3.23
C GLN A 50 -8.48 -9.27 -1.86
N ARG A 51 -7.88 -10.42 -1.64
CA ARG A 51 -7.88 -11.10 -0.35
C ARG A 51 -7.23 -10.25 0.75
N GLY A 52 -6.11 -9.58 0.44
CA GLY A 52 -5.43 -8.65 1.35
C GLY A 52 -6.32 -7.45 1.74
N LEU A 53 -7.12 -6.94 0.82
CA LEU A 53 -8.04 -5.83 1.07
C LEU A 53 -9.10 -6.14 2.14
N TYR A 54 -9.54 -7.38 2.27
CA TYR A 54 -10.55 -7.76 3.28
C TYR A 54 -10.10 -7.50 4.72
N THR A 55 -8.80 -7.53 4.97
CA THR A 55 -8.23 -7.28 6.30
C THR A 55 -7.44 -5.97 6.40
N LEU A 56 -7.49 -5.12 5.37
CA LEU A 56 -6.71 -3.88 5.32
C LEU A 56 -7.04 -2.94 6.49
N GLY A 57 -8.33 -2.71 6.77
CA GLY A 57 -8.77 -1.83 7.85
C GLY A 57 -8.17 -2.22 9.20
N PRO A 58 -8.46 -3.41 9.74
CA PRO A 58 -7.89 -3.89 11.01
C PRO A 58 -6.36 -3.89 11.04
N ARG A 59 -5.70 -4.22 9.93
CA ARG A 59 -4.24 -4.21 9.86
C ARG A 59 -3.67 -2.79 9.96
N ILE A 60 -4.23 -1.84 9.22
CA ILE A 60 -3.76 -0.43 9.27
C ILE A 60 -4.00 0.16 10.64
N GLU A 61 -5.14 -0.11 11.28
CA GLU A 61 -5.42 0.34 12.63
C GLU A 61 -4.38 -0.18 13.63
N LEU A 62 -4.08 -1.49 13.59
CA LEU A 62 -3.08 -2.11 14.45
C LEU A 62 -1.67 -1.57 14.18
N HIS A 63 -1.28 -1.44 12.91
CA HIS A 63 0.02 -0.88 12.52
C HIS A 63 0.19 0.56 13.01
N SER A 64 -0.83 1.40 12.82
CA SER A 64 -0.79 2.80 13.26
C SER A 64 -0.67 2.90 14.79
N ARG A 65 -1.43 2.11 15.53
CA ARG A 65 -1.35 2.06 16.98
C ARG A 65 0.03 1.62 17.48
N ASN A 66 0.56 0.53 16.89
CA ASN A 66 1.88 0.02 17.28
C ASN A 66 3.00 1.02 16.93
N ALA A 67 2.92 1.67 15.77
CA ALA A 67 3.87 2.69 15.37
C ALA A 67 3.84 3.89 16.32
N HIS A 68 2.64 4.32 16.74
CA HIS A 68 2.48 5.41 17.68
C HIS A 68 3.10 5.08 19.04
N GLN A 69 2.79 3.91 19.59
CA GLN A 69 3.37 3.45 20.86
C GLN A 69 4.90 3.35 20.81
N LEU A 70 5.43 2.85 19.70
CA LEU A 70 6.88 2.76 19.50
C LEU A 70 7.51 4.16 19.39
N ALA A 71 6.88 5.08 18.66
CA ALA A 71 7.34 6.45 18.54
C ALA A 71 7.35 7.18 19.89
N GLU A 72 6.29 7.03 20.69
CA GLU A 72 6.24 7.58 22.05
C GLU A 72 7.37 7.02 22.93
N TYR A 73 7.58 5.72 22.91
CA TYR A 73 8.67 5.08 23.65
C TYR A 73 10.05 5.59 23.22
N LEU A 74 10.31 5.65 21.91
CA LEU A 74 11.60 6.11 21.38
C LEU A 74 11.85 7.60 21.62
N SER A 75 10.80 8.43 21.67
CA SER A 75 10.94 9.87 21.93
C SER A 75 11.49 10.18 23.32
N THR A 76 11.39 9.24 24.26
CA THR A 76 11.95 9.37 25.61
C THR A 76 13.41 8.90 25.73
N SER A 77 13.98 8.36 24.67
CA SER A 77 15.33 7.81 24.67
C SER A 77 16.37 8.90 24.42
N GLU A 78 17.37 9.01 25.28
CA GLU A 78 18.51 9.93 25.11
C GLU A 78 19.38 9.61 23.89
N HIS A 79 19.23 8.42 23.33
CA HIS A 79 20.01 7.97 22.14
C HIS A 79 19.33 8.29 20.81
N ILE A 80 18.09 8.79 20.84
CA ILE A 80 17.31 9.10 19.64
C ILE A 80 17.19 10.62 19.50
N LEU A 81 17.86 11.17 18.50
CA LEU A 81 17.84 12.60 18.22
C LEU A 81 16.53 13.06 17.53
N SER A 82 15.97 12.20 16.68
CA SER A 82 14.73 12.51 15.95
C SER A 82 14.06 11.22 15.48
N LEU A 83 12.73 11.25 15.45
CA LEU A 83 11.87 10.22 14.85
C LEU A 83 11.37 10.64 13.47
N ILE A 84 11.79 11.80 12.99
CA ILE A 84 11.48 12.32 11.66
C ILE A 84 12.75 12.21 10.80
N HIS A 85 12.54 12.10 9.49
CA HIS A 85 13.65 12.17 8.55
C HIS A 85 14.39 13.50 8.67
N ILE A 86 15.68 13.45 8.91
CA ILE A 86 16.58 14.60 9.02
C ILE A 86 17.12 14.95 7.63
#